data_ecddc04c9fc007dac3c3984876618521
#
_entry.id   ecddc04c9fc007dac3c3984876618521
#
_cell.length_a   1.000
_cell.length_b   1.000
_cell.length_c   1.000
_cell.angle_alpha   90.00
_cell.angle_beta   90.00
_cell.angle_gamma   90.00
#
_symmetry.space_group_name_H-M   'P 1'
#
loop_
_entity.id
_entity.type
_entity.pdbx_description
1 polymer ?
#
loop_
_entity_poly.entity_id
_entity_poly.type
_entity_poly.pdbx_seq_one_letter_code
_entity_poly.pdbx_strand_id
1 'polypeptide(L)'
;FQVQCADHDSDGSHDLIGTLETTLAQMQTAGAGSLVEYECIHPEKKQKKKNYKNSGIIRIKSCKIETEYSFLDYVMGGCQINFTVGIDFTASNGDPKSPDSLHYISPDGINEYLIAIWSVGSVIQDYDTDKLFPAFGFGAQVPPSWQVSHEFALNFNPSNPYCQGIQGIVDAYRQILPQIRLYGPTNFSPIINHVARFAAHSLQQGTAAQYFILLIITDGEITDLDQTRQAIVNASKLPMSIIIVGVGEADFKAMEFLDGDNGVLKSVTGEPAARDIVQFVPFRQFRNAPQEALSQTVLAEVPKQLVSYYKWQGCPPLKLPEIKAM
;
A
#
# COMPACT_ATOMS: atom_id res chain seq x y z
N PHE A 1 9.87 -32.46 5.17
CA PHE A 1 10.06 -32.18 3.74
C PHE A 1 10.47 -33.45 3.02
N GLN A 2 9.84 -33.67 1.86
CA GLN A 2 10.30 -34.69 0.91
C GLN A 2 11.04 -33.94 -0.23
N VAL A 3 12.26 -34.38 -0.48
CA VAL A 3 13.12 -33.83 -1.53
C VAL A 3 13.28 -34.89 -2.62
N GLN A 4 13.01 -34.48 -3.85
CA GLN A 4 13.20 -35.32 -5.03
C GLN A 4 14.36 -34.77 -5.86
N CYS A 5 15.25 -35.65 -6.26
CA CYS A 5 16.33 -35.35 -7.20
C CYS A 5 16.04 -36.05 -8.51
N ALA A 6 16.04 -35.28 -9.58
CA ALA A 6 15.88 -35.78 -10.92
C ALA A 6 16.96 -35.13 -11.80
N ASP A 7 17.37 -35.80 -12.89
CA ASP A 7 18.19 -35.14 -13.86
C ASP A 7 17.32 -34.25 -14.78
N HIS A 8 17.98 -33.31 -15.45
CA HIS A 8 17.31 -32.33 -16.31
C HIS A 8 17.55 -32.68 -17.77
N ASP A 9 16.51 -33.14 -18.43
CA ASP A 9 16.53 -33.40 -19.88
C ASP A 9 15.93 -32.23 -20.65
N SER A 10 16.58 -31.85 -21.74
CA SER A 10 16.18 -30.72 -22.57
C SER A 10 14.86 -30.91 -23.32
N ASP A 11 14.36 -32.16 -23.39
CA ASP A 11 13.09 -32.52 -24.02
C ASP A 11 11.88 -32.44 -23.05
N GLY A 12 12.14 -32.07 -21.76
CA GLY A 12 11.13 -31.95 -20.71
C GLY A 12 10.83 -33.25 -19.98
N SER A 13 11.49 -34.36 -20.32
CA SER A 13 11.50 -35.56 -19.50
C SER A 13 12.52 -35.43 -18.37
N HIS A 14 12.23 -35.97 -17.20
CA HIS A 14 13.13 -35.93 -16.06
C HIS A 14 13.15 -37.28 -15.36
N ASP A 15 14.28 -37.94 -15.41
CA ASP A 15 14.45 -39.21 -14.75
C ASP A 15 14.77 -39.06 -13.25
N LEU A 16 14.01 -39.79 -12.42
CA LEU A 16 14.22 -39.75 -10.98
C LEU A 16 15.56 -40.40 -10.59
N ILE A 17 16.42 -39.64 -9.95
CA ILE A 17 17.65 -40.12 -9.33
C ILE A 17 17.36 -40.76 -7.96
N GLY A 18 16.53 -40.12 -7.18
CA GLY A 18 16.09 -40.61 -5.88
C GLY A 18 15.41 -39.54 -5.02
N THR A 19 15.02 -39.97 -3.83
CA THR A 19 14.31 -39.10 -2.84
C THR A 19 14.98 -39.21 -1.49
N LEU A 20 14.76 -38.20 -0.65
CA LEU A 20 15.07 -38.22 0.77
C LEU A 20 13.95 -37.53 1.58
N GLU A 21 13.88 -37.83 2.83
CA GLU A 21 13.02 -37.13 3.79
C GLU A 21 13.85 -36.40 4.84
N THR A 22 13.45 -35.20 5.21
CA THR A 22 14.12 -34.41 6.23
C THR A 22 13.14 -33.51 6.94
N THR A 23 13.58 -32.91 8.03
CA THR A 23 12.85 -31.90 8.78
C THR A 23 13.61 -30.56 8.78
N LEU A 24 12.92 -29.48 9.02
CA LEU A 24 13.57 -28.17 9.19
C LEU A 24 14.58 -28.20 10.33
N ALA A 25 14.23 -28.82 11.43
CA ALA A 25 15.11 -28.97 12.60
C ALA A 25 16.42 -29.68 12.25
N GLN A 26 16.36 -30.72 11.41
CA GLN A 26 17.56 -31.43 10.93
C GLN A 26 18.41 -30.56 10.00
N MET A 27 17.76 -29.83 9.06
CA MET A 27 18.44 -28.91 8.12
C MET A 27 19.13 -27.76 8.84
N GLN A 28 18.54 -27.23 9.91
CA GLN A 28 19.10 -26.14 10.71
C GLN A 28 20.44 -26.43 11.34
N THR A 29 20.77 -27.69 11.53
CA THR A 29 22.08 -28.10 12.10
C THR A 29 23.22 -27.91 11.11
N ALA A 30 22.93 -27.68 9.82
CA ALA A 30 23.92 -27.36 8.80
C ALA A 30 24.42 -25.92 8.95
N GLY A 31 25.73 -25.72 9.02
CA GLY A 31 26.34 -24.38 9.16
C GLY A 31 27.86 -24.46 9.20
N ALA A 32 28.52 -23.39 9.62
CA ALA A 32 29.96 -23.26 9.64
C ALA A 32 30.64 -24.42 10.38
N GLY A 33 31.22 -25.34 9.62
CA GLY A 33 31.92 -26.52 10.14
C GLY A 33 31.06 -27.76 10.36
N SER A 34 29.75 -27.71 10.11
CA SER A 34 28.82 -28.82 10.27
C SER A 34 28.11 -29.13 8.98
N LEU A 35 28.37 -30.30 8.39
CA LEU A 35 27.66 -30.77 7.18
C LEU A 35 26.53 -31.71 7.58
N VAL A 36 25.37 -31.52 6.97
CA VAL A 36 24.25 -32.46 7.08
C VAL A 36 24.14 -33.21 5.76
N GLU A 37 24.24 -34.53 5.82
CA GLU A 37 24.24 -35.41 4.65
C GLU A 37 23.06 -36.37 4.70
N TYR A 38 22.46 -36.58 3.53
CA TYR A 38 21.35 -37.51 3.32
C TYR A 38 21.65 -38.45 2.15
N GLU A 39 21.33 -39.70 2.32
CA GLU A 39 21.32 -40.64 1.21
C GLU A 39 20.12 -40.40 0.31
N CYS A 40 20.35 -40.22 -0.98
CA CYS A 40 19.31 -40.13 -1.99
C CYS A 40 18.93 -41.54 -2.43
N ILE A 41 17.71 -41.94 -2.16
CA ILE A 41 17.22 -43.30 -2.40
C ILE A 41 16.23 -43.36 -3.57
N HIS A 42 16.54 -44.17 -4.56
CA HIS A 42 15.59 -44.48 -5.63
C HIS A 42 14.68 -45.62 -5.19
N PRO A 43 13.36 -45.40 -5.03
CA PRO A 43 12.44 -46.37 -4.44
C PRO A 43 12.45 -47.75 -5.16
N GLU A 44 12.40 -47.75 -6.49
CA GLU A 44 12.37 -48.97 -7.27
C GLU A 44 13.70 -49.73 -7.26
N LYS A 45 14.83 -49.00 -7.30
CA LYS A 45 16.15 -49.65 -7.24
C LYS A 45 16.36 -50.28 -5.90
N LYS A 46 15.86 -49.67 -4.82
CA LYS A 46 15.90 -50.22 -3.46
C LYS A 46 15.12 -51.55 -3.36
N GLN A 47 13.96 -51.65 -4.02
CA GLN A 47 13.14 -52.85 -4.04
C GLN A 47 13.73 -53.96 -4.91
N LYS A 48 14.31 -53.63 -6.06
CA LYS A 48 14.72 -54.57 -7.11
C LYS A 48 16.13 -55.12 -6.93
N LYS A 49 17.03 -54.39 -6.24
CA LYS A 49 18.46 -54.73 -6.14
C LYS A 49 18.89 -54.95 -4.68
N LYS A 50 19.29 -56.19 -4.32
CA LYS A 50 19.73 -56.56 -2.95
C LYS A 50 20.96 -55.77 -2.48
N ASN A 51 21.82 -55.31 -3.38
CA ASN A 51 23.08 -54.62 -3.05
C ASN A 51 23.00 -53.10 -3.31
N TYR A 52 21.79 -52.55 -3.54
CA TYR A 52 21.64 -51.13 -3.72
C TYR A 52 21.77 -50.39 -2.37
N LYS A 53 22.66 -49.40 -2.31
CA LYS A 53 22.86 -48.54 -1.13
C LYS A 53 22.12 -47.24 -1.28
N ASN A 54 22.51 -46.43 -2.24
CA ASN A 54 21.91 -45.13 -2.56
C ASN A 54 22.25 -44.72 -4.01
N SER A 55 21.63 -43.66 -4.49
CA SER A 55 21.91 -43.03 -5.80
C SER A 55 22.86 -41.85 -5.71
N GLY A 56 23.34 -41.51 -4.53
CA GLY A 56 24.21 -40.40 -4.23
C GLY A 56 23.94 -39.80 -2.86
N ILE A 57 24.75 -38.83 -2.49
CA ILE A 57 24.63 -38.08 -1.22
C ILE A 57 24.28 -36.67 -1.48
N ILE A 58 23.23 -36.17 -0.82
CA ILE A 58 22.86 -34.76 -0.84
C ILE A 58 23.42 -34.12 0.43
N ARG A 59 24.19 -33.06 0.23
CA ARG A 59 24.81 -32.29 1.33
C ARG A 59 24.16 -30.95 1.46
N ILE A 60 23.65 -30.62 2.65
CA ILE A 60 23.18 -29.29 3.02
C ILE A 60 24.38 -28.54 3.62
N LYS A 61 24.84 -27.52 2.90
CA LYS A 61 26.00 -26.72 3.34
C LYS A 61 25.62 -25.68 4.38
N SER A 62 24.42 -25.11 4.26
CA SER A 62 23.90 -24.13 5.20
C SER A 62 22.37 -24.11 5.13
N CYS A 63 21.76 -23.84 6.27
CA CYS A 63 20.31 -23.57 6.36
C CYS A 63 20.12 -22.32 7.20
N LYS A 64 19.56 -21.28 6.57
CA LYS A 64 19.20 -20.03 7.24
C LYS A 64 17.70 -19.94 7.32
N ILE A 65 17.19 -19.71 8.52
CA ILE A 65 15.76 -19.46 8.74
C ILE A 65 15.56 -17.98 8.94
N GLU A 66 14.66 -17.41 8.15
CA GLU A 66 14.24 -16.03 8.29
C GLU A 66 12.78 -16.01 8.74
N THR A 67 12.51 -15.23 9.77
CA THR A 67 11.13 -15.00 10.22
C THR A 67 10.51 -13.92 9.33
N GLU A 68 9.40 -14.25 8.71
CA GLU A 68 8.60 -13.30 7.95
C GLU A 68 7.34 -12.95 8.75
N TYR A 69 7.03 -11.67 8.79
CA TYR A 69 5.84 -11.15 9.45
C TYR A 69 4.82 -10.73 8.40
N SER A 70 3.56 -11.06 8.65
CA SER A 70 2.44 -10.63 7.83
C SER A 70 2.00 -9.22 8.18
N PHE A 71 1.16 -8.62 7.34
CA PHE A 71 0.50 -7.34 7.66
C PHE A 71 -0.26 -7.39 8.98
N LEU A 72 -0.99 -8.49 9.23
CA LEU A 72 -1.72 -8.67 10.48
C LEU A 72 -0.80 -8.76 11.69
N ASP A 73 0.38 -9.37 11.57
CA ASP A 73 1.36 -9.39 12.67
C ASP A 73 1.78 -7.97 13.07
N TYR A 74 1.96 -7.06 12.10
CA TYR A 74 2.26 -5.66 12.37
C TYR A 74 1.09 -4.92 13.03
N VAL A 75 -0.11 -5.04 12.46
CA VAL A 75 -1.29 -4.34 12.97
C VAL A 75 -1.67 -4.84 14.37
N MET A 76 -1.75 -6.15 14.56
CA MET A 76 -2.04 -6.76 15.86
C MET A 76 -0.88 -6.57 16.85
N GLY A 77 0.34 -6.43 16.36
CA GLY A 77 1.52 -6.11 17.15
C GLY A 77 1.55 -4.66 17.65
N GLY A 78 0.63 -3.80 17.19
CA GLY A 78 0.50 -2.43 17.67
C GLY A 78 0.95 -1.34 16.68
N CYS A 79 1.17 -1.69 15.40
CA CYS A 79 1.39 -0.69 14.36
C CYS A 79 0.10 0.10 14.12
N GLN A 80 0.13 1.41 14.43
CA GLN A 80 -0.99 2.32 14.19
C GLN A 80 -1.06 2.69 12.71
N ILE A 81 -2.22 2.49 12.10
CA ILE A 81 -2.50 2.96 10.75
C ILE A 81 -3.11 4.36 10.82
N ASN A 82 -2.44 5.32 10.20
CA ASN A 82 -2.89 6.72 10.14
C ASN A 82 -3.40 7.02 8.73
N PHE A 83 -4.68 7.33 8.61
CA PHE A 83 -5.35 7.57 7.33
C PHE A 83 -5.69 9.03 7.15
N THR A 84 -5.23 9.63 6.06
CA THR A 84 -5.50 11.01 5.67
C THR A 84 -6.18 11.06 4.32
N VAL A 85 -7.17 11.92 4.16
CA VAL A 85 -7.90 12.12 2.90
C VAL A 85 -7.60 13.51 2.35
N GLY A 86 -7.26 13.59 1.07
CA GLY A 86 -7.14 14.83 0.30
C GLY A 86 -8.16 14.87 -0.83
N ILE A 87 -8.95 15.92 -0.91
CA ILE A 87 -10.04 16.07 -1.88
C ILE A 87 -9.73 17.24 -2.83
N ASP A 88 -9.83 16.96 -4.11
CA ASP A 88 -9.65 17.93 -5.20
C ASP A 88 -10.90 18.82 -5.32
N PHE A 89 -10.74 20.11 -5.00
CA PHE A 89 -11.77 21.13 -5.16
C PHE A 89 -11.41 22.15 -6.25
N THR A 90 -10.80 21.69 -7.35
CA THR A 90 -10.48 22.54 -8.49
C THR A 90 -11.67 22.73 -9.44
N ALA A 91 -11.64 23.82 -10.19
CA ALA A 91 -12.75 24.24 -11.06
C ALA A 91 -13.07 23.27 -12.20
N SER A 92 -12.11 22.43 -12.61
CA SER A 92 -12.32 21.35 -13.61
C SER A 92 -13.39 20.34 -13.19
N ASN A 93 -13.68 20.22 -11.90
CA ASN A 93 -14.78 19.41 -11.37
C ASN A 93 -16.19 19.94 -11.69
N GLY A 94 -16.31 21.21 -12.11
CA GLY A 94 -17.58 21.88 -12.39
C GLY A 94 -18.22 22.53 -11.16
N ASP A 95 -19.24 23.36 -11.39
CA ASP A 95 -19.99 24.02 -10.31
C ASP A 95 -20.79 22.99 -9.51
N PRO A 96 -20.57 22.85 -8.19
CA PRO A 96 -21.29 21.86 -7.36
C PRO A 96 -22.82 21.98 -7.36
N LYS A 97 -23.36 23.11 -7.79
CA LYS A 97 -24.81 23.32 -7.94
C LYS A 97 -25.36 22.73 -9.24
N SER A 98 -24.50 22.49 -10.21
CA SER A 98 -24.89 21.90 -11.50
C SER A 98 -24.83 20.37 -11.44
N PRO A 99 -25.86 19.67 -11.97
CA PRO A 99 -25.85 18.20 -12.03
C PRO A 99 -24.66 17.58 -12.80
N ASP A 100 -24.00 18.37 -13.66
CA ASP A 100 -22.84 17.93 -14.42
C ASP A 100 -21.53 17.97 -13.63
N SER A 101 -21.54 18.57 -12.45
CA SER A 101 -20.35 18.63 -11.59
C SER A 101 -20.08 17.29 -10.92
N LEU A 102 -18.79 16.93 -10.81
CA LEU A 102 -18.35 15.76 -10.05
C LEU A 102 -18.62 15.91 -8.55
N HIS A 103 -18.73 17.14 -8.05
CA HIS A 103 -19.09 17.45 -6.67
C HIS A 103 -20.59 17.62 -6.43
N TYR A 104 -21.42 17.54 -7.47
CA TYR A 104 -22.87 17.57 -7.29
C TYR A 104 -23.35 16.40 -6.45
N ILE A 105 -24.07 16.70 -5.38
CA ILE A 105 -24.67 15.69 -4.53
C ILE A 105 -26.09 15.44 -5.05
N SER A 106 -26.33 14.25 -5.59
CA SER A 106 -27.62 13.82 -6.11
C SER A 106 -28.71 13.82 -5.02
N PRO A 107 -30.01 13.77 -5.37
CA PRO A 107 -31.08 13.59 -4.38
C PRO A 107 -30.90 12.36 -3.49
N ASP A 108 -30.23 11.33 -3.99
CA ASP A 108 -29.87 10.12 -3.21
C ASP A 108 -28.70 10.36 -2.23
N GLY A 109 -28.11 11.57 -2.24
CA GLY A 109 -27.06 11.97 -1.32
C GLY A 109 -25.68 11.43 -1.65
N ILE A 110 -25.41 11.03 -2.91
CA ILE A 110 -24.15 10.42 -3.34
C ILE A 110 -23.54 11.16 -4.54
N ASN A 111 -22.22 11.06 -4.66
CA ASN A 111 -21.42 11.33 -5.85
C ASN A 111 -20.18 10.43 -5.84
N GLU A 112 -19.36 10.47 -6.89
CA GLU A 112 -18.18 9.61 -6.98
C GLU A 112 -17.16 9.87 -5.86
N TYR A 113 -16.98 11.12 -5.41
CA TYR A 113 -16.13 11.47 -4.27
C TYR A 113 -16.58 10.77 -2.98
N LEU A 114 -17.86 10.83 -2.67
CA LEU A 114 -18.42 10.19 -1.48
C LEU A 114 -18.31 8.67 -1.53
N ILE A 115 -18.56 8.06 -2.68
CA ILE A 115 -18.42 6.61 -2.84
C ILE A 115 -16.96 6.19 -2.62
N ALA A 116 -15.99 6.94 -3.16
CA ALA A 116 -14.57 6.65 -2.97
C ALA A 116 -14.17 6.77 -1.49
N ILE A 117 -14.62 7.81 -0.78
CA ILE A 117 -14.37 7.98 0.66
C ILE A 117 -14.91 6.78 1.45
N TRP A 118 -16.14 6.39 1.21
CA TRP A 118 -16.77 5.26 1.90
C TRP A 118 -16.10 3.93 1.58
N SER A 119 -15.81 3.68 0.32
CA SER A 119 -15.25 2.39 -0.12
C SER A 119 -13.86 2.15 0.43
N VAL A 120 -13.00 3.15 0.40
CA VAL A 120 -11.64 3.05 0.92
C VAL A 120 -11.62 3.15 2.44
N GLY A 121 -12.32 4.15 2.96
CA GLY A 121 -12.30 4.44 4.39
C GLY A 121 -12.93 3.36 5.25
N SER A 122 -14.02 2.71 4.79
CA SER A 122 -14.68 1.64 5.55
C SER A 122 -13.75 0.46 5.87
N VAL A 123 -12.83 0.14 4.97
CA VAL A 123 -11.86 -0.93 5.22
C VAL A 123 -10.72 -0.46 6.12
N ILE A 124 -10.21 0.76 5.91
CA ILE A 124 -9.08 1.28 6.69
C ILE A 124 -9.48 1.54 8.14
N GLN A 125 -10.69 2.02 8.39
CA GLN A 125 -11.13 2.32 9.75
C GLN A 125 -11.14 1.09 10.68
N ASP A 126 -11.22 -0.12 10.13
CA ASP A 126 -11.15 -1.35 10.93
C ASP A 126 -9.74 -1.61 11.48
N TYR A 127 -8.71 -1.01 10.87
CA TYR A 127 -7.32 -1.09 11.31
C TYR A 127 -6.86 0.10 12.15
N ASP A 128 -7.70 1.13 12.29
CA ASP A 128 -7.42 2.34 13.06
C ASP A 128 -8.08 2.25 14.43
N THR A 129 -7.31 2.45 15.50
CA THR A 129 -7.78 2.30 16.87
C THR A 129 -8.53 3.52 17.39
N ASP A 130 -8.14 4.74 16.97
CA ASP A 130 -8.75 5.98 17.46
C ASP A 130 -9.85 6.51 16.53
N LYS A 131 -9.91 6.04 15.29
CA LYS A 131 -10.89 6.43 14.26
C LYS A 131 -10.98 7.93 14.04
N LEU A 132 -9.84 8.63 14.20
CA LEU A 132 -9.68 10.06 13.96
C LEU A 132 -8.88 10.26 12.68
N PHE A 133 -9.53 10.78 11.64
CA PHE A 133 -8.96 10.90 10.31
C PHE A 133 -8.78 12.36 9.92
N PRO A 134 -7.53 12.83 9.69
CA PRO A 134 -7.32 14.13 9.08
C PRO A 134 -7.90 14.16 7.67
N ALA A 135 -8.63 15.21 7.36
CA ALA A 135 -9.18 15.40 6.01
C ALA A 135 -8.94 16.83 5.54
N PHE A 136 -8.49 16.95 4.30
CA PHE A 136 -8.10 18.20 3.68
C PHE A 136 -8.72 18.35 2.29
N GLY A 137 -8.92 19.59 1.90
CA GLY A 137 -9.21 19.97 0.52
C GLY A 137 -8.04 20.75 -0.08
N PHE A 138 -7.97 20.81 -1.38
CA PHE A 138 -6.98 21.60 -2.12
C PHE A 138 -7.57 22.18 -3.42
N GLY A 139 -6.99 23.29 -3.86
CA GLY A 139 -7.31 23.93 -5.13
C GLY A 139 -8.53 24.85 -5.12
N ALA A 140 -9.08 25.17 -3.96
CA ALA A 140 -10.21 26.08 -3.82
C ALA A 140 -9.80 27.41 -3.17
N GLN A 141 -10.60 28.44 -3.42
CA GLN A 141 -10.59 29.68 -2.67
C GLN A 141 -11.42 29.49 -1.40
N VAL A 142 -10.83 29.80 -0.26
CA VAL A 142 -11.44 29.59 1.05
C VAL A 142 -11.62 30.90 1.83
N PRO A 143 -12.74 31.05 2.58
CA PRO A 143 -12.93 32.22 3.41
C PRO A 143 -11.90 32.26 4.57
N PRO A 144 -11.66 33.43 5.22
CA PRO A 144 -12.23 34.76 4.91
C PRO A 144 -11.50 35.49 3.80
N SER A 145 -10.23 35.11 3.49
CA SER A 145 -9.39 35.83 2.54
C SER A 145 -9.72 35.55 1.08
N TRP A 146 -10.40 34.45 0.79
CA TRP A 146 -10.66 33.95 -0.57
C TRP A 146 -9.39 33.72 -1.40
N GLN A 147 -8.29 33.46 -0.72
CA GLN A 147 -7.07 33.00 -1.35
C GLN A 147 -7.19 31.52 -1.71
N VAL A 148 -6.52 31.12 -2.78
CA VAL A 148 -6.42 29.70 -3.14
C VAL A 148 -5.60 29.00 -2.06
N SER A 149 -6.13 27.91 -1.53
CA SER A 149 -5.41 27.04 -0.60
C SER A 149 -5.12 25.69 -1.26
N HIS A 150 -3.88 25.23 -1.11
CA HIS A 150 -3.45 23.91 -1.56
C HIS A 150 -3.57 22.86 -0.45
N GLU A 151 -4.00 23.27 0.72
CA GLU A 151 -4.19 22.41 1.87
C GLU A 151 -5.02 23.15 2.92
N PHE A 152 -6.30 22.83 3.01
CA PHE A 152 -7.17 23.39 4.05
C PHE A 152 -7.92 22.28 4.74
N ALA A 153 -8.08 22.40 6.06
CA ALA A 153 -8.84 21.42 6.84
C ALA A 153 -10.29 21.36 6.35
N LEU A 154 -10.78 20.18 6.06
CA LEU A 154 -12.13 19.96 5.55
C LEU A 154 -13.21 20.43 6.53
N ASN A 155 -12.92 20.41 7.83
CA ASN A 155 -13.77 20.94 8.90
C ASN A 155 -13.51 22.41 9.24
N PHE A 156 -12.71 23.13 8.44
CA PHE A 156 -12.25 24.52 8.68
C PHE A 156 -11.51 24.77 9.99
N ASN A 157 -11.03 23.72 10.63
CA ASN A 157 -10.24 23.83 11.86
C ASN A 157 -8.78 23.42 11.62
N PRO A 158 -7.87 24.35 11.28
CA PRO A 158 -6.48 24.02 10.99
C PRO A 158 -5.71 23.51 12.22
N SER A 159 -6.18 23.85 13.41
CA SER A 159 -5.57 23.36 14.66
C SER A 159 -5.99 21.92 15.00
N ASN A 160 -7.12 21.47 14.47
CA ASN A 160 -7.63 20.11 14.66
C ASN A 160 -8.38 19.65 13.40
N PRO A 161 -7.65 19.20 12.37
CA PRO A 161 -8.24 18.77 11.10
C PRO A 161 -8.85 17.35 11.16
N TYR A 162 -8.89 16.74 12.31
CA TYR A 162 -9.38 15.37 12.51
C TYR A 162 -10.90 15.28 12.41
N CYS A 163 -11.37 14.37 11.59
CA CYS A 163 -12.77 13.99 11.50
C CYS A 163 -13.01 12.66 12.21
N GLN A 164 -14.16 12.55 12.89
CA GLN A 164 -14.48 11.33 13.62
C GLN A 164 -15.11 10.28 12.71
N GLY A 165 -14.35 9.26 12.38
CA GLY A 165 -14.75 8.19 11.48
C GLY A 165 -14.95 8.68 10.04
N ILE A 166 -15.35 7.77 9.20
CA ILE A 166 -15.66 8.08 7.80
C ILE A 166 -16.89 8.99 7.70
N GLN A 167 -17.88 8.77 8.56
CA GLN A 167 -19.05 9.64 8.60
C GLN A 167 -18.69 11.09 8.91
N GLY A 168 -17.70 11.32 9.79
CA GLY A 168 -17.20 12.66 10.08
C GLY A 168 -16.56 13.34 8.86
N ILE A 169 -15.85 12.61 8.02
CA ILE A 169 -15.30 13.11 6.75
C ILE A 169 -16.43 13.47 5.79
N VAL A 170 -17.41 12.60 5.64
CA VAL A 170 -18.58 12.80 4.76
C VAL A 170 -19.36 14.04 5.20
N ASP A 171 -19.62 14.22 6.48
CA ASP A 171 -20.33 15.36 7.02
C ASP A 171 -19.55 16.66 6.78
N ALA A 172 -18.25 16.68 7.03
CA ALA A 172 -17.38 17.81 6.77
C ALA A 172 -17.35 18.17 5.27
N TYR A 173 -17.25 17.19 4.40
CA TYR A 173 -17.30 17.40 2.94
C TYR A 173 -18.60 18.07 2.48
N ARG A 174 -19.74 17.58 2.95
CA ARG A 174 -21.04 18.15 2.62
C ARG A 174 -21.22 19.58 3.15
N GLN A 175 -20.71 19.86 4.33
CA GLN A 175 -20.82 21.17 4.97
C GLN A 175 -19.90 22.19 4.31
N ILE A 176 -18.69 21.81 3.89
CA ILE A 176 -17.73 22.75 3.31
C ILE A 176 -18.07 23.14 1.87
N LEU A 177 -18.65 22.22 1.12
CA LEU A 177 -18.85 22.38 -0.33
C LEU A 177 -19.56 23.69 -0.73
N PRO A 178 -20.64 24.16 -0.06
CA PRO A 178 -21.25 25.44 -0.38
C PRO A 178 -20.48 26.67 0.12
N GLN A 179 -19.44 26.49 0.92
CA GLN A 179 -18.71 27.57 1.58
C GLN A 179 -17.40 27.94 0.88
N ILE A 180 -16.99 27.20 -0.13
CA ILE A 180 -15.76 27.39 -0.89
C ILE A 180 -16.07 27.70 -2.35
N ARG A 181 -15.04 28.19 -3.08
CA ARG A 181 -15.11 28.36 -4.52
C ARG A 181 -14.07 27.50 -5.18
N LEU A 182 -14.51 26.59 -6.04
CA LEU A 182 -13.62 25.75 -6.82
C LEU A 182 -12.77 26.64 -7.74
N TYR A 183 -11.47 26.37 -7.77
CA TYR A 183 -10.55 27.22 -8.52
C TYR A 183 -9.41 26.39 -9.15
N GLY A 184 -8.20 26.49 -8.67
CA GLY A 184 -6.96 25.88 -9.15
C GLY A 184 -5.76 26.67 -8.69
N PRO A 185 -4.56 26.22 -8.98
CA PRO A 185 -4.18 25.00 -9.68
C PRO A 185 -4.38 23.71 -8.88
N THR A 186 -4.21 22.55 -9.55
CA THR A 186 -4.32 21.22 -8.93
C THR A 186 -2.94 20.74 -8.52
N ASN A 187 -2.55 21.00 -7.29
CA ASN A 187 -1.24 20.66 -6.74
C ASN A 187 -1.37 19.55 -5.71
N PHE A 188 -0.69 18.42 -5.94
CA PHE A 188 -0.66 17.29 -5.01
C PHE A 188 0.50 17.34 -4.05
N SER A 189 1.62 17.98 -4.42
CA SER A 189 2.82 17.98 -3.59
C SER A 189 2.59 18.54 -2.18
N PRO A 190 1.76 19.57 -1.94
CA PRO A 190 1.53 20.08 -0.60
C PRO A 190 0.94 19.04 0.36
N ILE A 191 -0.10 18.32 -0.05
CA ILE A 191 -0.73 17.29 0.81
C ILE A 191 0.19 16.07 1.00
N ILE A 192 0.91 15.67 -0.04
CA ILE A 192 1.89 14.59 0.05
C ILE A 192 2.98 14.96 1.06
N ASN A 193 3.55 16.16 0.96
CA ASN A 193 4.58 16.64 1.88
C ASN A 193 4.05 16.82 3.31
N HIS A 194 2.78 17.18 3.46
CA HIS A 194 2.14 17.26 4.78
C HIS A 194 2.16 15.91 5.50
N VAL A 195 1.65 14.87 4.87
CA VAL A 195 1.64 13.52 5.45
C VAL A 195 3.06 12.98 5.63
N ALA A 196 3.95 13.25 4.66
CA ALA A 196 5.35 12.85 4.74
C ALA A 196 6.08 13.42 5.94
N ARG A 197 5.76 14.65 6.38
CA ARG A 197 6.33 15.23 7.61
C ARG A 197 5.97 14.41 8.85
N PHE A 198 4.72 13.96 8.97
CA PHE A 198 4.31 13.10 10.08
C PHE A 198 4.99 11.73 10.00
N ALA A 199 5.06 11.14 8.80
CA ALA A 199 5.75 9.89 8.59
C ALA A 199 7.24 9.98 8.94
N ALA A 200 7.91 11.07 8.54
CA ALA A 200 9.30 11.34 8.89
C ALA A 200 9.50 11.51 10.39
N HIS A 201 8.58 12.19 11.07
CA HIS A 201 8.63 12.36 12.53
C HIS A 201 8.52 11.00 13.25
N SER A 202 7.70 10.09 12.75
CA SER A 202 7.56 8.76 13.32
C SER A 202 8.84 7.91 13.26
N LEU A 203 9.77 8.22 12.36
CA LEU A 203 11.06 7.53 12.27
C LEU A 203 11.93 7.71 13.51
N GLN A 204 11.72 8.78 14.28
CA GLN A 204 12.47 9.04 15.52
C GLN A 204 12.25 7.93 16.55
N GLN A 205 11.15 7.19 16.47
CA GLN A 205 10.87 6.06 17.35
C GLN A 205 11.70 4.82 17.02
N GLY A 206 12.19 4.69 15.77
CA GLY A 206 13.02 3.56 15.31
C GLY A 206 12.32 2.20 15.35
N THR A 207 10.98 2.18 15.39
CA THR A 207 10.14 0.98 15.53
C THR A 207 9.00 0.95 14.53
N ALA A 208 8.36 -0.21 14.37
CA ALA A 208 7.15 -0.36 13.54
C ALA A 208 5.88 0.16 14.24
N ALA A 209 5.93 1.40 14.78
CA ALA A 209 4.85 1.98 15.58
C ALA A 209 3.73 2.59 14.74
N GLN A 210 4.04 3.13 13.56
CA GLN A 210 3.08 3.89 12.75
C GLN A 210 3.32 3.68 11.25
N TYR A 211 2.23 3.62 10.50
CA TYR A 211 2.23 3.64 9.04
C TYR A 211 1.17 4.61 8.53
N PHE A 212 1.49 5.36 7.48
CA PHE A 212 0.65 6.46 6.98
C PHE A 212 0.09 6.11 5.60
N ILE A 213 -1.22 6.28 5.43
CA ILE A 213 -1.90 6.10 4.16
C ILE A 213 -2.55 7.43 3.78
N LEU A 214 -2.18 7.97 2.63
CA LEU A 214 -2.81 9.15 2.04
C LEU A 214 -3.71 8.72 0.88
N LEU A 215 -4.99 9.02 0.97
CA LEU A 215 -5.95 8.91 -0.13
C LEU A 215 -6.13 10.28 -0.78
N ILE A 216 -5.81 10.38 -2.07
CA ILE A 216 -6.12 11.55 -2.90
C ILE A 216 -7.26 11.18 -3.85
N ILE A 217 -8.34 11.96 -3.83
CA ILE A 217 -9.46 11.80 -4.77
C ILE A 217 -9.46 13.02 -5.67
N THR A 218 -9.37 12.81 -6.98
CA THR A 218 -9.11 13.86 -7.97
C THR A 218 -9.80 13.56 -9.29
N ASP A 219 -10.05 14.61 -10.08
CA ASP A 219 -10.51 14.50 -11.47
C ASP A 219 -9.38 14.22 -12.48
N GLY A 220 -8.12 14.19 -12.02
CA GLY A 220 -6.96 13.73 -12.79
C GLY A 220 -6.16 14.82 -13.51
N GLU A 221 -6.52 16.08 -13.41
CA GLU A 221 -5.79 17.20 -14.02
C GLU A 221 -4.76 17.78 -13.04
N ILE A 222 -3.54 17.23 -13.04
CA ILE A 222 -2.46 17.70 -12.16
C ILE A 222 -1.68 18.87 -12.78
N THR A 223 -1.37 19.88 -11.95
CA THR A 223 -0.60 21.06 -12.38
C THR A 223 0.87 20.97 -11.96
N ASP A 224 1.17 20.39 -10.81
CA ASP A 224 2.52 20.30 -10.23
C ASP A 224 3.16 18.92 -10.37
N LEU A 225 3.10 18.31 -11.56
CA LEU A 225 3.58 16.94 -11.78
C LEU A 225 5.05 16.77 -11.33
N ASP A 226 5.92 17.70 -11.64
CA ASP A 226 7.35 17.60 -11.32
C ASP A 226 7.59 17.69 -9.80
N GLN A 227 6.93 18.59 -9.11
CA GLN A 227 6.99 18.71 -7.65
C GLN A 227 6.36 17.47 -6.98
N THR A 228 5.30 16.94 -7.56
CA THR A 228 4.66 15.71 -7.09
C THR A 228 5.58 14.50 -7.24
N ARG A 229 6.27 14.37 -8.34
CA ARG A 229 7.30 13.33 -8.52
C ARG A 229 8.37 13.39 -7.43
N GLN A 230 8.88 14.59 -7.14
CA GLN A 230 9.87 14.78 -6.09
C GLN A 230 9.31 14.43 -4.71
N ALA A 231 8.07 14.86 -4.42
CA ALA A 231 7.41 14.54 -3.15
C ALA A 231 7.22 13.04 -2.96
N ILE A 232 6.84 12.31 -4.01
CA ILE A 232 6.68 10.84 -3.97
C ILE A 232 8.03 10.15 -3.78
N VAL A 233 9.08 10.58 -4.48
CA VAL A 233 10.42 10.01 -4.32
C VAL A 233 10.91 10.19 -2.89
N ASN A 234 10.72 11.37 -2.30
CA ASN A 234 11.07 11.62 -0.90
C ASN A 234 10.24 10.74 0.06
N ALA A 235 8.92 10.66 -0.16
CA ALA A 235 8.02 9.86 0.66
C ALA A 235 8.26 8.35 0.54
N SER A 236 8.85 7.88 -0.56
CA SER A 236 9.16 6.45 -0.77
C SER A 236 10.14 5.88 0.26
N LYS A 237 10.88 6.74 0.94
CA LYS A 237 11.82 6.40 2.02
C LYS A 237 11.15 6.33 3.40
N LEU A 238 9.87 6.61 3.48
CA LEU A 238 9.09 6.76 4.71
C LEU A 238 8.03 5.65 4.85
N PRO A 239 7.52 5.40 6.07
CA PRO A 239 6.43 4.45 6.30
C PRO A 239 5.09 4.98 5.80
N MET A 240 4.94 5.07 4.48
CA MET A 240 3.84 5.74 3.83
C MET A 240 3.45 5.06 2.53
N SER A 241 2.14 5.05 2.26
CA SER A 241 1.53 4.69 0.97
C SER A 241 0.62 5.80 0.49
N ILE A 242 0.49 5.94 -0.82
CA ILE A 242 -0.39 6.91 -1.47
C ILE A 242 -1.35 6.16 -2.37
N ILE A 243 -2.65 6.42 -2.19
CA ILE A 243 -3.71 5.90 -3.04
C ILE A 243 -4.32 7.09 -3.77
N ILE A 244 -4.38 7.03 -5.10
CA ILE A 244 -5.04 8.03 -5.93
C ILE A 244 -6.25 7.39 -6.58
N VAL A 245 -7.43 7.93 -6.30
CA VAL A 245 -8.68 7.55 -6.98
C VAL A 245 -9.06 8.65 -7.95
N GLY A 246 -9.09 8.32 -9.22
CA GLY A 246 -9.52 9.23 -10.28
C GLY A 246 -11.02 9.14 -10.51
N VAL A 247 -11.74 10.26 -10.35
CA VAL A 247 -13.17 10.37 -10.61
C VAL A 247 -13.43 11.09 -11.93
N GLY A 248 -14.57 10.84 -12.55
CA GLY A 248 -14.94 11.45 -13.84
C GLY A 248 -14.31 10.76 -15.05
N GLU A 249 -14.28 11.48 -16.17
CA GLU A 249 -13.93 10.95 -17.50
C GLU A 249 -12.62 11.51 -18.07
N ALA A 250 -11.81 12.21 -17.29
CA ALA A 250 -10.57 12.81 -17.75
C ALA A 250 -9.53 11.77 -18.23
N ASP A 251 -8.50 12.25 -18.90
CA ASP A 251 -7.32 11.46 -19.24
C ASP A 251 -6.42 11.34 -18.01
N PHE A 252 -6.27 10.12 -17.50
CA PHE A 252 -5.49 9.85 -16.29
C PHE A 252 -4.04 9.43 -16.57
N LYS A 253 -3.49 9.74 -17.74
CA LYS A 253 -2.09 9.36 -18.08
C LYS A 253 -1.06 9.84 -17.07
N ALA A 254 -1.22 11.05 -16.53
CA ALA A 254 -0.33 11.55 -15.49
C ALA A 254 -0.42 10.72 -14.21
N MET A 255 -1.62 10.26 -13.83
CA MET A 255 -1.84 9.42 -12.66
C MET A 255 -1.28 8.01 -12.86
N GLU A 256 -1.49 7.44 -14.04
CA GLU A 256 -0.90 6.14 -14.41
C GLU A 256 0.64 6.20 -14.40
N PHE A 257 1.21 7.32 -14.82
CA PHE A 257 2.65 7.56 -14.74
C PHE A 257 3.15 7.60 -13.29
N LEU A 258 2.41 8.22 -12.37
CA LEU A 258 2.75 8.29 -10.94
C LEU A 258 2.64 6.93 -10.24
N ASP A 259 1.78 6.04 -10.70
CA ASP A 259 1.62 4.67 -10.19
C ASP A 259 2.91 3.85 -10.34
N GLY A 260 3.68 4.07 -11.39
CA GLY A 260 4.99 3.44 -11.56
C GLY A 260 4.97 1.98 -12.00
N ASP A 261 3.83 1.41 -12.36
CA ASP A 261 3.70 0.01 -12.83
C ASP A 261 4.57 -0.30 -14.06
N ASN A 262 4.88 0.71 -14.87
CA ASN A 262 5.70 0.60 -16.07
C ASN A 262 7.21 0.84 -15.83
N GLY A 263 7.65 0.94 -14.58
CA GLY A 263 9.02 1.20 -14.20
C GLY A 263 9.15 2.03 -12.92
N VAL A 264 10.38 2.22 -12.46
CA VAL A 264 10.65 3.00 -11.25
C VAL A 264 10.40 4.47 -11.49
N LEU A 265 9.52 5.09 -10.68
CA LEU A 265 9.30 6.53 -10.69
C LEU A 265 10.59 7.26 -10.31
N LYS A 266 10.92 8.29 -11.09
CA LYS A 266 12.11 9.13 -10.84
C LYS A 266 11.68 10.59 -10.68
N SER A 267 12.42 11.32 -9.86
CA SER A 267 12.33 12.78 -9.79
C SER A 267 12.85 13.42 -11.09
N VAL A 268 12.63 14.72 -11.23
CA VAL A 268 13.15 15.50 -12.38
C VAL A 268 14.68 15.42 -12.48
N THR A 269 15.36 15.31 -11.35
CA THR A 269 16.81 15.16 -11.27
C THR A 269 17.31 13.74 -11.53
N GLY A 270 16.39 12.78 -11.76
CA GLY A 270 16.71 11.39 -12.02
C GLY A 270 16.86 10.51 -10.78
N GLU A 271 16.58 11.01 -9.58
CA GLU A 271 16.58 10.21 -8.35
C GLU A 271 15.42 9.20 -8.39
N PRO A 272 15.69 7.89 -8.28
CA PRO A 272 14.64 6.89 -8.28
C PRO A 272 13.92 6.83 -6.93
N ALA A 273 12.63 6.49 -6.95
CA ALA A 273 11.92 6.11 -5.74
C ALA A 273 12.58 4.88 -5.10
N ALA A 274 12.69 4.88 -3.77
CA ALA A 274 13.29 3.78 -3.02
C ALA A 274 12.41 2.52 -3.06
N ARG A 275 11.10 2.70 -3.22
CA ARG A 275 10.10 1.66 -3.36
C ARG A 275 8.87 2.24 -4.06
N ASP A 276 8.02 1.38 -4.60
CA ASP A 276 6.72 1.77 -5.11
C ASP A 276 5.74 1.97 -3.95
N ILE A 277 5.16 3.19 -3.86
CA ILE A 277 4.23 3.58 -2.80
C ILE A 277 2.90 4.11 -3.32
N VAL A 278 2.75 4.28 -4.64
CA VAL A 278 1.57 4.88 -5.25
C VAL A 278 0.76 3.83 -5.96
N GLN A 279 -0.53 3.78 -5.66
CA GLN A 279 -1.52 3.04 -6.43
C GLN A 279 -2.56 4.00 -7.01
N PHE A 280 -2.79 3.93 -8.31
CA PHE A 280 -3.83 4.68 -9.00
C PHE A 280 -4.97 3.76 -9.44
N VAL A 281 -6.19 4.20 -9.19
CA VAL A 281 -7.41 3.48 -9.60
C VAL A 281 -8.42 4.46 -10.22
N PRO A 282 -8.79 4.27 -11.49
CA PRO A 282 -9.87 5.06 -12.11
C PRO A 282 -11.23 4.55 -11.64
N PHE A 283 -12.01 5.40 -11.01
CA PHE A 283 -13.33 5.06 -10.47
C PHE A 283 -14.31 4.53 -11.54
N ARG A 284 -14.22 5.05 -12.77
CA ARG A 284 -15.08 4.62 -13.90
C ARG A 284 -15.08 3.12 -14.16
N GLN A 285 -14.01 2.42 -13.82
CA GLN A 285 -13.93 0.96 -13.95
C GLN A 285 -14.82 0.22 -12.92
N PHE A 286 -15.28 0.90 -11.89
CA PHE A 286 -16.02 0.33 -10.75
C PHE A 286 -17.46 0.81 -10.63
N ARG A 287 -17.95 1.67 -11.53
CA ARG A 287 -19.32 2.24 -11.47
C ARG A 287 -20.41 1.18 -11.39
N ASN A 288 -20.23 0.06 -12.09
CA ASN A 288 -21.18 -1.05 -12.15
C ASN A 288 -20.72 -2.26 -11.34
N ALA A 289 -19.65 -2.14 -10.56
CA ALA A 289 -19.13 -3.20 -9.71
C ALA A 289 -19.69 -3.08 -8.28
N PRO A 290 -19.67 -4.15 -7.49
CA PRO A 290 -19.94 -4.07 -6.05
C PRO A 290 -18.98 -3.07 -5.37
N GLN A 291 -19.46 -2.39 -4.33
CA GLN A 291 -18.65 -1.40 -3.60
C GLN A 291 -17.35 -1.98 -3.06
N GLU A 292 -17.39 -3.24 -2.64
CA GLU A 292 -16.23 -3.96 -2.12
C GLU A 292 -15.13 -4.15 -3.17
N ALA A 293 -15.48 -4.17 -4.46
CA ALA A 293 -14.50 -4.33 -5.53
C ALA A 293 -13.53 -3.15 -5.61
N LEU A 294 -14.02 -1.93 -5.42
CA LEU A 294 -13.17 -0.73 -5.37
C LEU A 294 -12.21 -0.79 -4.18
N SER A 295 -12.72 -1.06 -2.99
CA SER A 295 -11.89 -1.13 -1.78
C SER A 295 -10.84 -2.24 -1.86
N GLN A 296 -11.19 -3.41 -2.38
CA GLN A 296 -10.24 -4.51 -2.58
C GLN A 296 -9.11 -4.13 -3.55
N THR A 297 -9.44 -3.47 -4.66
CA THR A 297 -8.44 -3.05 -5.65
C THR A 297 -7.53 -1.96 -5.09
N VAL A 298 -8.11 -0.94 -4.47
CA VAL A 298 -7.39 0.23 -3.93
C VAL A 298 -6.45 -0.17 -2.80
N LEU A 299 -6.84 -1.15 -1.99
CA LEU A 299 -6.08 -1.59 -0.81
C LEU A 299 -5.23 -2.85 -1.06
N ALA A 300 -5.19 -3.36 -2.30
CA ALA A 300 -4.47 -4.59 -2.62
C ALA A 300 -2.97 -4.51 -2.34
N GLU A 301 -2.36 -3.35 -2.50
CA GLU A 301 -0.91 -3.16 -2.39
C GLU A 301 -0.45 -2.70 -1.01
N VAL A 302 -1.30 -1.98 -0.25
CA VAL A 302 -0.94 -1.39 1.04
C VAL A 302 -0.36 -2.40 2.02
N PRO A 303 -0.95 -3.60 2.21
CA PRO A 303 -0.38 -4.61 3.11
C PRO A 303 1.04 -5.01 2.73
N LYS A 304 1.29 -5.21 1.44
CA LYS A 304 2.62 -5.57 0.92
C LYS A 304 3.63 -4.43 1.09
N GLN A 305 3.20 -3.19 0.85
CA GLN A 305 4.02 -2.00 0.98
C GLN A 305 4.44 -1.77 2.44
N LEU A 306 3.55 -1.96 3.39
CA LEU A 306 3.85 -1.87 4.82
C LEU A 306 4.87 -2.94 5.24
N VAL A 307 4.62 -4.19 4.93
CA VAL A 307 5.48 -5.31 5.30
C VAL A 307 6.87 -5.14 4.68
N SER A 308 6.95 -4.82 3.38
CA SER A 308 8.23 -4.63 2.70
C SER A 308 9.03 -3.46 3.26
N TYR A 309 8.36 -2.36 3.64
CA TYR A 309 9.00 -1.22 4.27
C TYR A 309 9.67 -1.60 5.59
N TYR A 310 8.94 -2.23 6.51
CA TYR A 310 9.49 -2.60 7.80
C TYR A 310 10.51 -3.73 7.72
N LYS A 311 10.37 -4.66 6.78
CA LYS A 311 11.39 -5.66 6.47
C LYS A 311 12.69 -4.97 6.01
N TRP A 312 12.58 -3.99 5.12
CA TRP A 312 13.71 -3.20 4.65
C TRP A 312 14.41 -2.42 5.78
N GLN A 313 13.63 -1.87 6.72
CA GLN A 313 14.15 -1.16 7.89
C GLN A 313 14.68 -2.09 9.01
N GLY A 314 14.47 -3.40 8.88
CA GLY A 314 14.83 -4.35 9.93
C GLY A 314 14.00 -4.22 11.21
N CYS A 315 12.77 -3.68 11.09
CA CYS A 315 11.86 -3.46 12.22
C CYS A 315 10.81 -4.58 12.27
N PRO A 316 10.83 -5.47 13.28
CA PRO A 316 9.76 -6.42 13.51
C PRO A 316 8.53 -5.74 14.12
N PRO A 317 7.36 -6.41 14.17
CA PRO A 317 6.21 -5.95 14.93
C PRO A 317 6.58 -5.58 16.38
N LEU A 318 5.94 -4.57 16.96
CA LEU A 318 6.20 -4.13 18.34
C LEU A 318 5.96 -5.24 19.37
N LYS A 319 4.88 -5.99 19.18
CA LYS A 319 4.60 -7.22 19.91
C LYS A 319 4.71 -8.37 18.94
N LEU A 320 5.57 -9.32 19.24
CA LEU A 320 5.72 -10.53 18.44
C LEU A 320 4.48 -11.42 18.61
N PRO A 321 4.03 -12.08 17.53
CA PRO A 321 2.96 -13.06 17.64
C PRO A 321 3.41 -14.20 18.57
N GLU A 322 2.49 -14.61 19.45
CA GLU A 322 2.73 -15.80 20.29
C GLU A 322 2.88 -17.03 19.38
N ILE A 323 4.06 -17.61 19.36
CA ILE A 323 4.29 -18.90 18.70
C ILE A 323 3.59 -19.95 19.55
N LYS A 324 2.36 -20.32 19.18
CA LYS A 324 1.76 -21.52 19.72
C LYS A 324 2.61 -22.69 19.23
N ALA A 325 3.34 -23.31 20.13
CA ALA A 325 4.02 -24.58 19.85
C ALA A 325 2.93 -25.59 19.40
N MET A 326 2.99 -26.03 18.16
CA MET A 326 2.24 -27.16 17.65
C MET A 326 2.85 -28.43 18.15
#